data_d3576a2015bb96124751335e151e8535
#
_entry.id   d3576a2015bb96124751335e151e8535
#
_cell.length_a   1.000
_cell.length_b   1.000
_cell.length_c   1.000
_cell.angle_alpha   90.00
_cell.angle_beta   90.00
_cell.angle_gamma   90.00
#
_symmetry.space_group_name_H-M   'P 1'
#
loop_
_entity.id
_entity.type
_entity.pdbx_description
1 polymer ?
#
loop_
_entity_poly.entity_id
_entity_poly.type
_entity_poly.pdbx_seq_one_letter_code
_entity_poly.pdbx_strand_id
1 'polypeptide(L)'
;MNMADKYDVKPEQVLADLKAGNILLVDVREPAEFANERIHGALLHPLSTFEPKALPTDGHRQIIFQCGSGKRSRMALEKFMKEIGVEAAHMAGGIAAWRSAGQPCIRIDPATGTVVDKGDY
;
A
#
# COMPACT_ATOMS: atom_id res chain seq x y z
N MET A 1 12.34 -3.88 -21.75
CA MET A 1 11.68 -3.46 -20.51
C MET A 1 10.23 -3.89 -20.52
N ASN A 2 9.80 -4.46 -19.43
CA ASN A 2 8.46 -4.96 -19.23
C ASN A 2 7.53 -3.82 -18.86
N MET A 3 6.28 -3.82 -19.35
CA MET A 3 5.28 -2.83 -18.98
C MET A 3 5.02 -2.77 -17.46
N ALA A 4 5.20 -3.89 -16.76
CA ALA A 4 5.03 -3.95 -15.32
C ALA A 4 5.96 -2.98 -14.57
N ASP A 5 7.18 -2.82 -15.06
CA ASP A 5 8.20 -2.00 -14.39
C ASP A 5 7.82 -0.52 -14.31
N LYS A 6 7.00 -0.05 -15.24
CA LYS A 6 6.55 1.34 -15.26
C LYS A 6 5.72 1.70 -14.01
N TYR A 7 4.99 0.74 -13.49
CA TYR A 7 4.05 0.96 -12.39
C TYR A 7 4.55 0.42 -11.05
N ASP A 8 5.76 -0.13 -11.03
CA ASP A 8 6.36 -0.68 -9.82
C ASP A 8 7.13 0.41 -9.09
N VAL A 9 6.81 0.59 -7.81
CA VAL A 9 7.51 1.54 -6.95
C VAL A 9 8.20 0.76 -5.84
N LYS A 10 9.45 1.05 -5.58
CA LYS A 10 10.23 0.36 -4.54
C LYS A 10 9.79 0.82 -3.15
N PRO A 11 9.87 -0.05 -2.13
CA PRO A 11 9.49 0.33 -0.77
C PRO A 11 10.19 1.59 -0.25
N GLU A 12 11.46 1.79 -0.58
CA GLU A 12 12.22 2.95 -0.12
C GLU A 12 11.65 4.24 -0.70
N GLN A 13 11.20 4.20 -1.96
CA GLN A 13 10.56 5.36 -2.59
C GLN A 13 9.19 5.63 -1.98
N VAL A 14 8.44 4.57 -1.68
CA VAL A 14 7.14 4.70 -1.01
C VAL A 14 7.31 5.37 0.35
N LEU A 15 8.31 4.97 1.12
CA LEU A 15 8.58 5.59 2.41
C LEU A 15 8.90 7.08 2.28
N ALA A 16 9.76 7.43 1.32
CA ALA A 16 10.11 8.83 1.08
C ALA A 16 8.88 9.65 0.71
N ASP A 17 8.02 9.11 -0.14
CA ASP A 17 6.82 9.80 -0.60
C ASP A 17 5.75 9.91 0.49
N LEU A 18 5.66 8.91 1.37
CA LEU A 18 4.78 8.98 2.54
C LEU A 18 5.22 10.13 3.46
N LYS A 19 6.52 10.21 3.75
CA LYS A 19 7.07 11.29 4.57
C LYS A 19 6.81 12.66 3.98
N ALA A 20 6.89 12.76 2.67
CA ALA A 20 6.68 14.01 1.95
C ALA A 20 5.20 14.36 1.76
N GLY A 21 4.30 13.42 2.02
CA GLY A 21 2.87 13.64 1.82
C GLY A 21 2.44 13.64 0.36
N ASN A 22 3.23 13.05 -0.52
CA ASN A 22 3.00 13.05 -1.97
C ASN A 22 2.07 11.95 -2.46
N ILE A 23 1.83 10.93 -1.63
CA ILE A 23 1.06 9.75 -2.04
C ILE A 23 -0.04 9.43 -1.04
N LEU A 24 -1.05 8.72 -1.55
CA LEU A 24 -1.99 7.97 -0.73
C LEU A 24 -1.65 6.50 -0.89
N LEU A 25 -1.20 5.86 0.17
CA LEU A 25 -0.89 4.43 0.16
C LEU A 25 -2.16 3.67 0.51
N VAL A 26 -2.59 2.79 -0.39
CA VAL A 26 -3.83 2.02 -0.23
C VAL A 26 -3.49 0.55 -0.06
N ASP A 27 -3.80 0.01 1.12
CA ASP A 27 -3.59 -1.40 1.46
C ASP A 27 -4.81 -2.20 1.02
N VAL A 28 -4.62 -3.10 0.06
CA VAL A 28 -5.71 -3.91 -0.48
C VAL A 28 -5.76 -5.32 0.11
N ARG A 29 -5.04 -5.53 1.22
CA ARG A 29 -5.14 -6.79 1.97
C ARG A 29 -6.46 -6.82 2.73
N GLU A 30 -6.77 -7.96 3.32
CA GLU A 30 -8.00 -8.10 4.09
C GLU A 30 -7.86 -7.51 5.50
N PRO A 31 -8.98 -7.17 6.16
CA PRO A 31 -8.93 -6.51 7.48
C PRO A 31 -8.12 -7.24 8.54
N ALA A 32 -8.14 -8.57 8.56
CA ALA A 32 -7.37 -9.34 9.54
C ALA A 32 -5.86 -9.17 9.36
N GLU A 33 -5.41 -9.10 8.09
CA GLU A 33 -4.01 -8.85 7.79
C GLU A 33 -3.59 -7.44 8.24
N PHE A 34 -4.42 -6.46 7.94
CA PHE A 34 -4.19 -5.06 8.30
C PHE A 34 -4.16 -4.87 9.81
N ALA A 35 -5.07 -5.52 10.52
CA ALA A 35 -5.12 -5.44 11.97
C ALA A 35 -3.86 -6.02 12.62
N ASN A 36 -3.31 -7.09 12.03
CA ASN A 36 -2.15 -7.78 12.58
C ASN A 36 -0.84 -7.04 12.33
N GLU A 37 -0.69 -6.50 11.13
CA GLU A 37 0.51 -5.74 10.76
C GLU A 37 0.17 -4.80 9.60
N ARG A 38 0.63 -3.55 9.66
CA ARG A 38 0.36 -2.58 8.60
C ARG A 38 1.45 -1.52 8.53
N ILE A 39 1.45 -0.80 7.42
CA ILE A 39 2.32 0.37 7.24
C ILE A 39 1.58 1.59 7.78
N HIS A 40 2.25 2.35 8.64
CA HIS A 40 1.67 3.58 9.19
C HIS A 40 1.30 4.54 8.05
N GLY A 41 0.09 5.07 8.11
CA GLY A 41 -0.42 6.00 7.10
C GLY A 41 -1.17 5.34 5.94
N ALA A 42 -1.18 4.01 5.87
CA ALA A 42 -1.92 3.31 4.82
C ALA A 42 -3.43 3.33 5.08
N LEU A 43 -4.19 3.50 4.01
CA LEU A 43 -5.65 3.41 4.03
C LEU A 43 -6.04 1.99 3.64
N LEU A 44 -6.82 1.33 4.48
CA LEU A 44 -7.31 -0.02 4.17
C LEU A 44 -8.49 0.06 3.20
N HIS A 45 -8.36 -0.66 2.08
CA HIS A 45 -9.45 -0.81 1.11
C HIS A 45 -9.33 -2.20 0.48
N PRO A 46 -9.93 -3.23 1.13
CA PRO A 46 -9.68 -4.63 0.75
C PRO A 46 -10.06 -4.95 -0.69
N LEU A 47 -9.25 -5.80 -1.33
CA LEU A 47 -9.53 -6.23 -2.70
C LEU A 47 -10.88 -6.93 -2.81
N SER A 48 -11.29 -7.67 -1.78
CA SER A 48 -12.58 -8.40 -1.77
C SER A 48 -13.79 -7.48 -1.90
N THR A 49 -13.65 -6.22 -1.47
CA THR A 49 -14.72 -5.21 -1.57
C THR A 49 -14.25 -3.98 -2.32
N PHE A 50 -13.28 -4.16 -3.21
CA PHE A 50 -12.62 -3.05 -3.88
C PHE A 50 -13.57 -2.28 -4.79
N GLU A 51 -13.68 -0.98 -4.52
CA GLU A 51 -14.50 -0.06 -5.31
C GLU A 51 -13.63 1.13 -5.72
N PRO A 52 -13.11 1.11 -6.95
CA PRO A 52 -12.20 2.18 -7.41
C PRO A 52 -12.78 3.58 -7.27
N LYS A 53 -14.10 3.73 -7.46
CA LYS A 53 -14.75 5.04 -7.39
C LYS A 53 -14.77 5.64 -5.98
N ALA A 54 -14.55 4.80 -4.96
CA ALA A 54 -14.51 5.27 -3.58
C ALA A 54 -13.20 5.95 -3.22
N LEU A 55 -12.17 5.82 -4.05
CA LEU A 55 -10.87 6.42 -3.78
C LEU A 55 -10.82 7.87 -4.25
N PRO A 56 -10.16 8.75 -3.48
CA PRO A 56 -10.04 10.16 -3.85
C PRO A 56 -9.11 10.34 -5.04
N THR A 57 -9.59 11.01 -6.08
CA THR A 57 -8.82 11.26 -7.30
C THR A 57 -8.67 12.75 -7.60
N ASP A 58 -9.20 13.59 -6.73
CA ASP A 58 -9.19 15.05 -6.89
C ASP A 58 -7.97 15.72 -6.28
N GLY A 59 -7.13 14.93 -5.64
CA GLY A 59 -6.02 15.45 -4.86
C GLY A 59 -4.73 15.57 -5.64
N HIS A 60 -3.73 16.00 -4.93
CA HIS A 60 -2.38 16.18 -5.44
C HIS A 60 -1.51 14.96 -5.18
N ARG A 61 -2.09 13.93 -4.54
CA ARG A 61 -1.37 12.72 -4.16
C ARG A 61 -1.59 11.62 -5.18
N GLN A 62 -0.51 10.98 -5.59
CA GLN A 62 -0.57 9.78 -6.39
C GLN A 62 -1.06 8.61 -5.53
N ILE A 63 -1.93 7.77 -6.08
CA ILE A 63 -2.37 6.56 -5.38
C ILE A 63 -1.36 5.44 -5.64
N ILE A 64 -0.89 4.84 -4.56
CA ILE A 64 0.01 3.68 -4.60
C ILE A 64 -0.68 2.53 -3.87
N PHE A 65 -0.94 1.45 -4.58
CA PHE A 65 -1.53 0.24 -3.99
C PHE A 65 -0.45 -0.66 -3.40
N GLN A 66 -0.76 -1.32 -2.31
CA GLN A 66 0.14 -2.33 -1.75
C GLN A 66 -0.66 -3.51 -1.19
N CYS A 67 -0.01 -4.68 -1.13
CA CYS A 67 -0.58 -5.89 -0.54
C CYS A 67 0.53 -6.70 0.13
N GLY A 68 0.35 -8.00 0.29
CA GLY A 68 1.36 -8.85 0.92
C GLY A 68 2.61 -9.05 0.09
N SER A 69 2.44 -9.37 -1.19
CA SER A 69 3.56 -9.75 -2.08
C SER A 69 3.58 -9.00 -3.43
N GLY A 70 2.59 -8.17 -3.70
CA GLY A 70 2.49 -7.42 -4.96
C GLY A 70 1.45 -7.95 -5.94
N LYS A 71 0.88 -9.12 -5.69
CA LYS A 71 -0.07 -9.74 -6.61
C LYS A 71 -1.44 -9.08 -6.58
N ARG A 72 -2.01 -8.94 -5.39
CA ARG A 72 -3.32 -8.31 -5.22
C ARG A 72 -3.27 -6.81 -5.54
N SER A 73 -2.18 -6.15 -5.17
CA SER A 73 -2.01 -4.72 -5.48
C SER A 73 -1.94 -4.47 -6.98
N ARG A 74 -1.34 -5.40 -7.73
CA ARG A 74 -1.31 -5.31 -9.19
C ARG A 74 -2.71 -5.41 -9.78
N MET A 75 -3.52 -6.34 -9.26
CA MET A 75 -4.92 -6.48 -9.68
C MET A 75 -5.73 -5.22 -9.39
N ALA A 76 -5.56 -4.66 -8.20
CA ALA A 76 -6.24 -3.42 -7.83
C ALA A 76 -5.83 -2.26 -8.73
N LEU A 77 -4.54 -2.16 -9.02
CA LEU A 77 -3.99 -1.13 -9.90
C LEU A 77 -4.63 -1.20 -11.29
N GLU A 78 -4.66 -2.39 -11.87
CA GLU A 78 -5.22 -2.58 -13.21
C GLU A 78 -6.71 -2.24 -13.25
N LYS A 79 -7.46 -2.67 -12.25
CA LYS A 79 -8.88 -2.36 -12.15
C LYS A 79 -9.10 -0.85 -11.99
N PHE A 80 -8.33 -0.21 -11.12
CA PHE A 80 -8.42 1.22 -10.88
C PHE A 80 -8.16 2.03 -12.15
N MET A 81 -7.05 1.75 -12.82
CA MET A 81 -6.70 2.50 -14.03
C MET A 81 -7.71 2.28 -15.15
N LYS A 82 -8.23 1.06 -15.28
CA LYS A 82 -9.23 0.75 -16.30
C LYS A 82 -10.56 1.47 -16.04
N GLU A 83 -11.02 1.50 -14.81
CA GLU A 83 -12.34 2.05 -14.49
C GLU A 83 -12.33 3.56 -14.28
N ILE A 84 -11.25 4.10 -13.73
CA ILE A 84 -11.16 5.52 -13.38
C ILE A 84 -10.42 6.32 -14.46
N GLY A 85 -9.43 5.70 -15.11
CA GLY A 85 -8.65 6.37 -16.15
C GLY A 85 -7.58 7.29 -15.61
N VAL A 86 -7.25 7.19 -14.32
CA VAL A 86 -6.19 7.98 -13.68
C VAL A 86 -5.00 7.07 -13.46
N GLU A 87 -3.80 7.55 -13.75
CA GLU A 87 -2.59 6.79 -13.49
C GLU A 87 -2.35 6.63 -11.99
N ALA A 88 -1.90 5.43 -11.63
CA ALA A 88 -1.52 5.07 -10.28
C ALA A 88 -0.34 4.10 -10.36
N ALA A 89 0.11 3.57 -9.23
CA ALA A 89 1.18 2.61 -9.20
C ALA A 89 0.97 1.63 -8.05
N HIS A 90 1.86 0.66 -7.89
CA HIS A 90 1.81 -0.21 -6.73
C HIS A 90 3.22 -0.48 -6.20
N MET A 91 3.31 -0.81 -4.92
CA MET A 91 4.59 -1.10 -4.28
C MET A 91 5.03 -2.52 -4.62
N ALA A 92 6.15 -2.62 -5.33
CA ALA A 92 6.71 -3.90 -5.74
C ALA A 92 7.05 -4.75 -4.52
N GLY A 93 6.61 -6.00 -4.53
CA GLY A 93 6.88 -6.94 -3.46
C GLY A 93 6.03 -6.77 -2.20
N GLY A 94 5.19 -5.75 -2.13
CA GLY A 94 4.26 -5.54 -1.03
C GLY A 94 4.92 -5.33 0.32
N ILE A 95 4.15 -5.56 1.40
CA ILE A 95 4.65 -5.38 2.76
C ILE A 95 5.80 -6.34 3.09
N ALA A 96 5.89 -7.47 2.40
CA ALA A 96 7.01 -8.38 2.56
C ALA A 96 8.32 -7.71 2.16
N ALA A 97 8.34 -7.02 1.02
CA ALA A 97 9.51 -6.26 0.58
C ALA A 97 9.79 -5.06 1.48
N TRP A 98 8.74 -4.41 1.97
CA TRP A 98 8.86 -3.31 2.94
C TRP A 98 9.60 -3.76 4.20
N ARG A 99 9.21 -4.92 4.76
CA ARG A 99 9.89 -5.49 5.92
C ARG A 99 11.33 -5.89 5.62
N SER A 100 11.56 -6.50 4.47
CA SER A 100 12.90 -6.92 4.06
C SER A 100 13.86 -5.74 3.92
N ALA A 101 13.33 -4.57 3.60
CA ALA A 101 14.09 -3.34 3.52
C ALA A 101 14.36 -2.72 4.91
N GLY A 102 13.88 -3.35 5.97
CA GLY A 102 14.05 -2.85 7.33
C GLY A 102 13.19 -1.67 7.70
N GLN A 103 12.12 -1.42 6.95
CA GLN A 103 11.26 -0.26 7.17
C GLN A 103 10.21 -0.54 8.25
N PRO A 104 9.74 0.49 8.97
CA PRO A 104 8.91 0.30 10.15
C PRO A 104 7.48 -0.11 9.83
N CYS A 105 6.91 -0.98 10.68
CA CYS A 105 5.52 -1.40 10.62
C CYS A 105 4.86 -1.26 11.98
N ILE A 106 3.55 -1.03 11.96
CA ILE A 106 2.70 -1.18 13.13
C ILE A 106 2.28 -2.64 13.18
N ARG A 107 2.45 -3.28 14.33
CA ARG A 107 2.08 -4.70 14.48
C ARG A 107 1.63 -5.01 15.90
N ILE A 108 0.95 -6.15 16.05
CA ILE A 108 0.56 -6.65 17.36
C ILE A 108 1.68 -7.56 17.88
N ASP A 109 2.10 -7.32 19.13
CA ASP A 109 3.00 -8.22 19.83
C ASP A 109 2.21 -9.45 20.29
N PRO A 110 2.52 -10.66 19.77
CA PRO A 110 1.75 -11.84 20.11
C PRO A 110 1.88 -12.26 21.57
N ALA A 111 2.93 -11.85 22.25
CA ALA A 111 3.15 -12.20 23.66
C ALA A 111 2.25 -11.40 24.60
N THR A 112 1.92 -10.15 24.26
CA THR A 112 1.19 -9.23 25.14
C THR A 112 -0.12 -8.75 24.56
N GLY A 113 -0.34 -8.92 23.26
CA GLY A 113 -1.50 -8.37 22.54
C GLY A 113 -1.45 -6.87 22.37
N THR A 114 -0.35 -6.23 22.73
CA THR A 114 -0.22 -4.77 22.57
C THR A 114 0.22 -4.41 21.17
N VAL A 115 -0.19 -3.23 20.75
CA VAL A 115 0.22 -2.67 19.45
C VAL A 115 1.59 -2.05 19.60
N VAL A 116 2.52 -2.47 18.74
CA VAL A 116 3.84 -1.88 18.63
C VAL A 116 3.86 -0.99 17.41
N ASP A 117 3.96 0.30 17.64
CA ASP A 117 4.03 1.30 16.57
C ASP A 117 5.47 1.71 16.34
N LYS A 118 5.99 1.41 15.17
CA LYS A 118 7.33 1.84 14.76
C LYS A 118 7.30 2.75 13.55
N GLY A 119 6.15 3.40 13.35
CA GLY A 119 5.91 4.19 12.14
C GLY A 119 5.99 5.69 12.37
N ASP A 120 6.85 6.18 13.21
CA ASP A 120 6.99 7.61 13.39
C ASP A 120 7.91 8.19 12.30
N TYR A 121 7.28 8.64 11.24
CA TYR A 121 8.00 9.34 10.18
C TYR A 121 7.35 10.66 9.81
#